data_eb01655308f5d5fc1c5a22f1de00465b
#
_entry.id   eb01655308f5d5fc1c5a22f1de00465b
#
_cell.length_a   1.000
_cell.length_b   1.000
_cell.length_c   1.000
_cell.angle_alpha   90.00
_cell.angle_beta   90.00
_cell.angle_gamma   90.00
#
_symmetry.space_group_name_H-M   'P 1'
#
loop_
_entity.id
_entity.type
_entity.pdbx_description
1 polymer ?
#
loop_
_entity_poly.entity_id
_entity_poly.type
_entity_poly.pdbx_seq_one_letter_code
_entity_poly.pdbx_strand_id
1 'polypeptide(L)'
;MSATHDTQGSDRRIERRLAAQPSQDGDGVKIKRLHDFGGGLDPFLMLDELGSDRPDDYIGGFPPHPHRGIQTLTYVIHGGLTHEDHLGHSSTIEAGDAQWMHTGRGIIHSEMPLTDHQGLHAFQLWLSLASRDKLSPATYRDVKAAEMPHLTQDGARLTALGGHWQTSNGEAIDGPLEALAGQGAVAHLRLDEGASLTLESDAPTLLAYVFDGTVAISGESVSAGELVRLSKGDSLSLSSPNGAQALLLAGTPHREPIAHYGPFVMNSEAELQQALRDYRDGTLTG
;
A
#
# COMPACT_ATOMS: atom_id res chain seq x y z
N MET A 1 -40.43 -17.41 -23.53
CA MET A 1 -39.73 -16.12 -23.53
C MET A 1 -38.94 -16.11 -22.23
N SER A 2 -37.68 -16.46 -22.31
CA SER A 2 -36.75 -16.44 -21.15
C SER A 2 -36.17 -15.05 -21.05
N ALA A 3 -36.49 -14.35 -19.97
CA ALA A 3 -35.88 -13.08 -19.67
C ALA A 3 -34.45 -13.36 -19.18
N THR A 4 -33.47 -13.11 -20.01
CA THR A 4 -32.08 -12.99 -19.60
C THR A 4 -32.02 -11.76 -18.69
N HIS A 5 -31.90 -11.99 -17.38
CA HIS A 5 -31.46 -10.94 -16.46
C HIS A 5 -30.00 -10.65 -16.80
N ASP A 6 -29.83 -9.57 -17.56
CA ASP A 6 -28.54 -8.88 -17.70
C ASP A 6 -28.26 -8.22 -16.34
N THR A 7 -27.54 -8.93 -15.48
CA THR A 7 -26.95 -8.35 -14.28
C THR A 7 -25.74 -7.53 -14.74
N GLN A 8 -25.97 -6.34 -15.29
CA GLN A 8 -24.91 -5.34 -15.36
C GLN A 8 -24.48 -5.05 -13.93
N GLY A 9 -23.28 -5.51 -13.58
CA GLY A 9 -22.65 -5.19 -12.31
C GLY A 9 -22.64 -3.66 -12.08
N SER A 10 -22.85 -3.23 -10.85
CA SER A 10 -22.88 -1.81 -10.54
C SER A 10 -21.47 -1.22 -10.55
N ASP A 11 -21.26 -0.18 -11.34
CA ASP A 11 -20.00 0.54 -11.38
C ASP A 11 -19.73 1.27 -10.04
N ARG A 12 -18.53 1.14 -9.51
CA ARG A 12 -18.13 1.77 -8.24
C ARG A 12 -17.98 3.28 -8.44
N ARG A 13 -18.39 4.06 -7.44
CA ARG A 13 -18.29 5.51 -7.43
C ARG A 13 -17.41 5.98 -6.28
N ILE A 14 -16.93 7.20 -6.35
CA ILE A 14 -16.16 7.82 -5.29
C ILE A 14 -17.09 8.14 -4.12
N GLU A 15 -16.82 7.56 -2.94
CA GLU A 15 -17.53 7.87 -1.69
C GLU A 15 -16.79 8.89 -0.83
N ARG A 16 -15.45 8.85 -0.85
CA ARG A 16 -14.62 9.70 0.00
C ARG A 16 -13.33 10.06 -0.73
N ARG A 17 -12.87 11.30 -0.55
CA ARG A 17 -11.57 11.80 -1.03
C ARG A 17 -10.71 12.19 0.16
N LEU A 18 -9.44 11.87 0.09
CA LEU A 18 -8.40 12.30 1.02
C LEU A 18 -7.25 12.86 0.21
N ALA A 19 -6.75 14.03 0.59
CA ALA A 19 -5.56 14.61 -0.01
C ALA A 19 -4.34 14.27 0.84
N ALA A 20 -3.26 13.83 0.20
CA ALA A 20 -2.00 13.60 0.86
C ALA A 20 -1.45 14.92 1.42
N GLN A 21 -0.97 14.88 2.67
CA GLN A 21 -0.46 16.05 3.35
C GLN A 21 1.07 16.00 3.40
N PRO A 22 1.77 17.10 3.10
CA PRO A 22 3.19 17.19 3.34
C PRO A 22 3.51 16.86 4.80
N SER A 23 4.50 16.02 5.01
CA SER A 23 4.96 15.58 6.32
C SER A 23 6.46 15.28 6.28
N GLN A 24 6.99 14.89 7.43
CA GLN A 24 8.38 14.48 7.59
C GLN A 24 8.43 13.29 8.54
N ASP A 25 9.29 12.32 8.25
CA ASP A 25 9.52 11.15 9.10
C ASP A 25 10.99 10.73 9.05
N GLY A 26 11.37 9.67 9.79
CA GLY A 26 12.74 9.21 9.86
C GLY A 26 13.71 10.32 10.27
N ASP A 27 14.91 10.34 9.69
CA ASP A 27 15.90 11.41 9.89
C ASP A 27 15.74 12.49 8.81
N GLY A 28 14.61 13.20 8.87
CA GLY A 28 14.34 14.34 8.01
C GLY A 28 13.79 14.03 6.63
N VAL A 29 13.32 12.80 6.38
CA VAL A 29 12.75 12.40 5.10
C VAL A 29 11.43 13.13 4.83
N LYS A 30 11.34 13.85 3.72
CA LYS A 30 10.10 14.50 3.28
C LYS A 30 9.18 13.49 2.61
N ILE A 31 7.95 13.47 3.06
CA ILE A 31 6.92 12.56 2.58
C ILE A 31 5.61 13.30 2.32
N LYS A 32 4.74 12.69 1.54
CA LYS A 32 3.31 13.01 1.50
C LYS A 32 2.57 11.88 2.21
N ARG A 33 1.87 12.19 3.30
CA ARG A 33 1.22 11.20 4.17
C ARG A 33 -0.29 11.23 4.03
N LEU A 34 -0.87 10.04 3.92
CA LEU A 34 -2.29 9.74 4.08
C LEU A 34 -2.45 8.73 5.21
N HIS A 35 -3.35 8.97 6.14
CA HIS A 35 -3.67 7.99 7.18
C HIS A 35 -5.12 8.08 7.62
N ASP A 36 -5.67 6.97 8.08
CA ASP A 36 -6.96 6.90 8.77
C ASP A 36 -6.96 5.77 9.80
N PHE A 37 -6.57 6.12 11.02
CA PHE A 37 -6.63 5.20 12.17
C PHE A 37 -8.03 5.11 12.78
N GLY A 38 -9.03 5.81 12.22
CA GLY A 38 -10.44 5.67 12.57
C GLY A 38 -11.14 4.49 11.89
N GLY A 39 -10.43 3.73 11.06
CA GLY A 39 -10.95 2.52 10.41
C GLY A 39 -11.70 2.75 9.11
N GLY A 40 -11.74 3.99 8.60
CA GLY A 40 -12.41 4.29 7.33
C GLY A 40 -11.73 3.70 6.10
N LEU A 41 -10.48 3.25 6.22
CA LEU A 41 -9.70 2.59 5.15
C LEU A 41 -9.32 1.16 5.50
N ASP A 42 -9.79 0.60 6.64
CA ASP A 42 -9.48 -0.77 7.10
C ASP A 42 -9.57 -1.80 5.96
N PRO A 43 -8.54 -2.65 5.72
CA PRO A 43 -7.38 -2.93 6.58
C PRO A 43 -6.20 -1.96 6.42
N PHE A 44 -6.26 -1.02 5.49
CA PHE A 44 -5.20 -0.03 5.27
C PHE A 44 -5.28 1.07 6.34
N LEU A 45 -4.11 1.49 6.85
CA LEU A 45 -4.01 2.48 7.91
C LEU A 45 -3.33 3.77 7.43
N MET A 46 -2.28 3.61 6.63
CA MET A 46 -1.41 4.70 6.21
C MET A 46 -0.78 4.39 4.87
N LEU A 47 -0.57 5.44 4.08
CA LEU A 47 0.23 5.44 2.87
C LEU A 47 1.13 6.68 2.91
N ASP A 48 2.43 6.45 2.85
CA ASP A 48 3.43 7.49 2.65
C ASP A 48 4.00 7.40 1.24
N GLU A 49 4.06 8.53 0.56
CA GLU A 49 4.78 8.70 -0.69
C GLU A 49 6.08 9.47 -0.41
N LEU A 50 7.20 8.82 -0.69
CA LEU A 50 8.53 9.40 -0.69
C LEU A 50 8.85 9.76 -2.13
N GLY A 51 9.04 11.05 -2.44
CA GLY A 51 9.31 11.46 -3.82
C GLY A 51 10.11 12.75 -3.86
N SER A 52 11.42 12.67 -4.19
CA SER A 52 12.26 13.83 -4.40
C SER A 52 13.50 13.48 -5.23
N ASP A 53 13.89 14.41 -6.10
CA ASP A 53 15.17 14.37 -6.82
C ASP A 53 16.31 15.04 -6.03
N ARG A 54 16.02 15.57 -4.84
CA ARG A 54 16.97 16.26 -3.98
C ARG A 54 17.43 15.36 -2.85
N PRO A 55 18.70 14.96 -2.79
CA PRO A 55 19.22 14.08 -1.74
C PRO A 55 18.91 14.57 -0.32
N ASP A 56 19.00 15.87 -0.06
CA ASP A 56 18.69 16.47 1.25
C ASP A 56 17.27 16.19 1.75
N ASP A 57 16.36 15.80 0.88
CA ASP A 57 14.98 15.51 1.22
C ASP A 57 14.77 14.07 1.69
N TYR A 58 15.72 13.14 1.45
CA TYR A 58 15.54 11.73 1.76
C TYR A 58 16.76 10.99 2.30
N ILE A 59 17.99 11.55 2.15
CA ILE A 59 19.23 10.80 2.44
C ILE A 59 19.37 10.35 3.90
N GLY A 60 18.72 11.04 4.85
CA GLY A 60 18.72 10.64 6.27
C GLY A 60 18.06 9.30 6.51
N GLY A 61 17.14 8.89 5.62
CA GLY A 61 16.47 7.60 5.69
C GLY A 61 15.66 7.39 6.96
N PHE A 62 15.44 6.12 7.25
CA PHE A 62 14.73 5.68 8.46
C PHE A 62 15.70 4.84 9.31
N PRO A 63 16.44 5.47 10.26
CA PRO A 63 17.32 4.75 11.19
C PRO A 63 16.56 3.71 12.01
N PRO A 64 17.25 2.82 12.74
CA PRO A 64 16.60 1.73 13.47
C PRO A 64 15.40 2.17 14.30
N HIS A 65 14.21 1.64 13.96
CA HIS A 65 12.94 1.95 14.60
C HIS A 65 12.08 0.68 14.73
N PRO A 66 11.18 0.62 15.74
CA PRO A 66 10.35 -0.55 15.97
C PRO A 66 9.04 -0.50 15.19
N HIS A 67 8.39 -1.69 15.04
CA HIS A 67 6.96 -1.81 14.72
C HIS A 67 6.34 -2.97 15.48
N ARG A 68 5.03 -2.89 15.78
CA ARG A 68 4.21 -4.00 16.29
C ARG A 68 2.79 -3.88 15.78
N GLY A 69 2.19 -5.00 15.39
CA GLY A 69 0.77 -5.14 15.11
C GLY A 69 0.31 -4.69 13.72
N ILE A 70 1.24 -4.51 12.81
CA ILE A 70 0.99 -4.12 11.41
C ILE A 70 1.75 -5.02 10.43
N GLN A 71 1.37 -4.90 9.16
CA GLN A 71 2.24 -5.19 8.04
C GLN A 71 2.69 -3.90 7.40
N THR A 72 3.93 -3.85 6.92
CA THR A 72 4.42 -2.80 6.03
C THR A 72 4.63 -3.36 4.64
N LEU A 73 4.37 -2.56 3.62
CA LEU A 73 4.68 -2.85 2.23
C LEU A 73 5.38 -1.64 1.64
N THR A 74 6.67 -1.78 1.38
CA THR A 74 7.47 -0.80 0.65
C THR A 74 7.46 -1.17 -0.83
N TYR A 75 7.19 -0.21 -1.71
CA TYR A 75 7.25 -0.38 -3.17
C TYR A 75 8.05 0.74 -3.79
N VAL A 76 9.07 0.40 -4.56
CA VAL A 76 10.00 1.38 -5.16
C VAL A 76 9.63 1.64 -6.61
N ILE A 77 9.44 2.90 -6.97
CA ILE A 77 9.22 3.37 -8.34
C ILE A 77 10.55 3.80 -8.98
N HIS A 78 11.39 4.49 -8.20
CA HIS A 78 12.69 4.99 -8.63
C HIS A 78 13.68 5.05 -7.46
N GLY A 79 14.96 4.85 -7.74
CA GLY A 79 15.99 4.75 -6.70
C GLY A 79 15.99 3.40 -6.02
N GLY A 80 16.30 3.37 -4.74
CA GLY A 80 16.32 2.15 -3.95
C GLY A 80 16.57 2.39 -2.48
N LEU A 81 16.34 1.35 -1.69
CA LEU A 81 16.49 1.32 -0.24
C LEU A 81 17.24 0.07 0.19
N THR A 82 18.13 0.20 1.15
CA THR A 82 18.69 -0.94 1.89
C THR A 82 17.93 -1.11 3.19
N HIS A 83 17.38 -2.29 3.39
CA HIS A 83 16.72 -2.72 4.62
C HIS A 83 17.66 -3.56 5.46
N GLU A 84 17.66 -3.31 6.78
CA GLU A 84 18.30 -4.17 7.77
C GLU A 84 17.35 -4.35 8.95
N ASP A 85 17.30 -5.57 9.53
CA ASP A 85 16.47 -5.86 10.70
C ASP A 85 17.23 -6.55 11.84
N HIS A 86 16.59 -6.59 13.02
CA HIS A 86 17.16 -7.21 14.23
C HIS A 86 17.34 -8.73 14.13
N LEU A 87 16.77 -9.40 13.11
CA LEU A 87 16.95 -10.84 12.86
C LEU A 87 18.22 -11.11 12.04
N GLY A 88 18.92 -10.03 11.60
CA GLY A 88 20.14 -10.11 10.82
C GLY A 88 19.90 -10.20 9.30
N HIS A 89 18.68 -9.92 8.84
CA HIS A 89 18.42 -9.78 7.42
C HIS A 89 18.97 -8.44 6.96
N SER A 90 19.60 -8.45 5.80
CA SER A 90 20.02 -7.25 5.07
C SER A 90 19.73 -7.47 3.60
N SER A 91 18.99 -6.56 2.98
CA SER A 91 18.61 -6.66 1.58
C SER A 91 18.45 -5.29 0.95
N THR A 92 18.55 -5.26 -0.39
CA THR A 92 18.35 -4.05 -1.19
C THR A 92 17.18 -4.26 -2.13
N ILE A 93 16.27 -3.29 -2.14
CA ILE A 93 15.17 -3.18 -3.10
C ILE A 93 15.36 -1.95 -3.97
N GLU A 94 15.14 -2.10 -5.27
CA GLU A 94 15.34 -1.08 -6.29
C GLU A 94 14.06 -0.88 -7.10
N ALA A 95 14.12 -0.02 -8.12
CA ALA A 95 12.96 0.31 -8.95
C ALA A 95 12.21 -0.94 -9.47
N GLY A 96 10.92 -1.01 -9.16
CA GLY A 96 10.04 -2.13 -9.48
C GLY A 96 9.97 -3.22 -8.40
N ASP A 97 10.89 -3.25 -7.43
CA ASP A 97 10.89 -4.20 -6.32
C ASP A 97 9.90 -3.77 -5.23
N ALA A 98 9.46 -4.74 -4.44
CA ALA A 98 8.71 -4.49 -3.21
C ALA A 98 9.28 -5.29 -2.05
N GLN A 99 9.05 -4.80 -0.84
CA GLN A 99 9.35 -5.51 0.40
C GLN A 99 8.13 -5.53 1.29
N TRP A 100 7.71 -6.71 1.67
CA TRP A 100 6.64 -6.93 2.63
C TRP A 100 7.20 -7.41 3.96
N MET A 101 6.68 -6.86 5.04
CA MET A 101 7.06 -7.23 6.38
C MET A 101 5.81 -7.41 7.25
N HIS A 102 5.70 -8.56 7.89
CA HIS A 102 4.71 -8.85 8.91
C HIS A 102 5.36 -8.64 10.26
N THR A 103 5.02 -7.55 10.94
CA THR A 103 5.74 -7.16 12.16
C THR A 103 5.34 -7.96 13.39
N GLY A 104 4.13 -8.52 13.39
CA GLY A 104 3.63 -9.36 14.47
C GLY A 104 3.88 -8.77 15.85
N ARG A 105 4.55 -9.55 16.73
CA ARG A 105 4.89 -9.16 18.11
C ARG A 105 5.89 -8.02 18.20
N GLY A 106 6.71 -7.84 17.16
CA GLY A 106 7.69 -6.77 17.12
C GLY A 106 8.83 -7.03 16.15
N ILE A 107 9.26 -5.98 15.48
CA ILE A 107 10.48 -5.92 14.69
C ILE A 107 11.17 -4.59 14.96
N ILE A 108 12.48 -4.56 14.84
CA ILE A 108 13.29 -3.35 14.78
C ILE A 108 14.04 -3.40 13.46
N HIS A 109 13.87 -2.39 12.62
CA HIS A 109 14.50 -2.33 11.31
C HIS A 109 14.94 -0.92 10.94
N SER A 110 15.75 -0.82 9.89
CA SER A 110 16.13 0.44 9.25
C SER A 110 15.93 0.36 7.75
N GLU A 111 15.64 1.49 7.11
CA GLU A 111 15.48 1.61 5.66
C GLU A 111 16.31 2.81 5.21
N MET A 112 17.44 2.56 4.56
CA MET A 112 18.39 3.60 4.16
C MET A 112 18.41 3.76 2.65
N PRO A 113 18.22 4.98 2.13
CA PRO A 113 18.27 5.24 0.69
C PRO A 113 19.63 4.88 0.09
N LEU A 114 19.63 4.33 -1.12
CA LEU A 114 20.84 4.14 -1.90
C LEU A 114 21.39 5.49 -2.34
N THR A 115 22.71 5.67 -2.25
CA THR A 115 23.38 6.93 -2.54
C THR A 115 23.92 7.03 -3.97
N ASP A 116 23.90 5.94 -4.71
CA ASP A 116 24.36 5.84 -6.10
C ASP A 116 23.26 6.13 -7.13
N HIS A 117 22.02 6.33 -6.67
CA HIS A 117 20.88 6.76 -7.49
C HIS A 117 20.64 8.27 -7.33
N GLN A 118 20.16 8.88 -8.42
CA GLN A 118 19.72 10.26 -8.40
C GLN A 118 18.20 10.27 -8.21
N GLY A 119 17.74 10.67 -7.02
CA GLY A 119 16.33 10.70 -6.63
C GLY A 119 15.85 9.42 -5.97
N LEU A 120 14.74 9.53 -5.28
CA LEU A 120 14.00 8.42 -4.67
C LEU A 120 12.51 8.65 -4.89
N HIS A 121 11.80 7.64 -5.38
CA HIS A 121 10.34 7.60 -5.37
C HIS A 121 9.89 6.22 -4.92
N ALA A 122 9.25 6.15 -3.77
CA ALA A 122 8.80 4.93 -3.15
C ALA A 122 7.51 5.16 -2.36
N PHE A 123 6.82 4.08 -2.05
CA PHE A 123 5.63 4.07 -1.20
C PHE A 123 5.85 3.17 0.00
N GLN A 124 5.34 3.60 1.15
CA GLN A 124 5.24 2.78 2.36
C GLN A 124 3.77 2.65 2.73
N LEU A 125 3.21 1.45 2.66
CA LEU A 125 1.86 1.12 3.11
C LEU A 125 1.90 0.45 4.47
N TRP A 126 0.94 0.82 5.34
CA TRP A 126 0.67 0.09 6.57
C TRP A 126 -0.70 -0.55 6.50
N LEU A 127 -0.74 -1.86 6.79
CA LEU A 127 -1.96 -2.63 6.94
C LEU A 127 -2.09 -3.09 8.40
N SER A 128 -3.29 -2.97 8.98
CA SER A 128 -3.56 -3.52 10.31
C SER A 128 -3.53 -5.03 10.27
N LEU A 129 -2.87 -5.65 11.24
CA LEU A 129 -3.07 -7.07 11.50
C LEU A 129 -4.39 -7.29 12.26
N ALA A 130 -5.05 -8.41 11.99
CA ALA A 130 -6.14 -8.87 12.85
C ALA A 130 -5.63 -9.14 14.28
N SER A 131 -6.47 -8.97 15.29
CA SER A 131 -6.10 -9.10 16.71
C SER A 131 -5.38 -10.41 17.02
N ARG A 132 -5.82 -11.52 16.41
CA ARG A 132 -5.21 -12.85 16.55
C ARG A 132 -3.77 -12.93 16.04
N ASP A 133 -3.38 -12.05 15.12
CA ASP A 133 -2.09 -12.08 14.41
C ASP A 133 -1.09 -11.03 14.93
N LYS A 134 -1.56 -10.07 15.77
CA LYS A 134 -0.73 -8.95 16.24
C LYS A 134 0.48 -9.36 17.10
N LEU A 135 0.46 -10.55 17.70
CA LEU A 135 1.56 -11.08 18.52
C LEU A 135 2.19 -12.31 17.89
N SER A 136 1.92 -12.62 16.63
CA SER A 136 2.57 -13.72 15.91
C SER A 136 4.06 -13.41 15.63
N PRO A 137 4.86 -14.39 15.26
CA PRO A 137 6.27 -14.16 14.88
C PRO A 137 6.37 -13.18 13.70
N ALA A 138 7.41 -12.34 13.74
CA ALA A 138 7.72 -11.47 12.62
C ALA A 138 8.25 -12.28 11.43
N THR A 139 7.85 -11.89 10.21
CA THR A 139 8.34 -12.47 8.95
C THR A 139 8.50 -11.37 7.91
N TYR A 140 9.32 -11.62 6.90
CA TYR A 140 9.56 -10.65 5.87
C TYR A 140 9.81 -11.34 4.51
N ARG A 141 9.55 -10.63 3.41
CA ARG A 141 9.80 -11.09 2.05
C ARG A 141 10.11 -9.93 1.12
N ASP A 142 11.22 -10.02 0.41
CA ASP A 142 11.47 -9.21 -0.77
C ASP A 142 10.83 -9.86 -1.99
N VAL A 143 10.29 -9.03 -2.87
CA VAL A 143 9.74 -9.42 -4.16
C VAL A 143 10.44 -8.61 -5.22
N LYS A 144 11.13 -9.27 -6.13
CA LYS A 144 11.81 -8.61 -7.22
C LYS A 144 10.84 -8.24 -8.34
N ALA A 145 11.13 -7.17 -9.06
CA ALA A 145 10.32 -6.70 -10.19
C ALA A 145 9.98 -7.82 -11.19
N ALA A 146 10.91 -8.74 -11.42
CA ALA A 146 10.72 -9.87 -12.30
C ALA A 146 9.71 -10.92 -11.81
N GLU A 147 9.39 -10.92 -10.53
CA GLU A 147 8.39 -11.81 -9.92
C GLU A 147 6.97 -11.24 -10.01
N MET A 148 6.83 -9.94 -10.31
CA MET A 148 5.52 -9.28 -10.34
C MET A 148 4.85 -9.44 -11.71
N PRO A 149 3.74 -10.19 -11.79
CA PRO A 149 2.99 -10.32 -13.02
C PRO A 149 2.30 -9.01 -13.38
N HIS A 150 2.04 -8.83 -14.66
CA HIS A 150 1.29 -7.69 -15.16
C HIS A 150 0.35 -8.06 -16.29
N LEU A 151 -0.78 -7.35 -16.37
CA LEU A 151 -1.67 -7.30 -17.52
C LEU A 151 -1.35 -6.06 -18.35
N THR A 152 -1.49 -6.17 -19.67
CA THR A 152 -1.39 -5.01 -20.56
C THR A 152 -2.55 -5.06 -21.55
N GLN A 153 -3.33 -3.99 -21.58
CA GLN A 153 -4.48 -3.84 -22.45
C GLN A 153 -4.59 -2.38 -22.92
N ASP A 154 -4.56 -2.14 -24.23
CA ASP A 154 -4.87 -0.86 -24.88
C ASP A 154 -4.19 0.36 -24.22
N GLY A 155 -2.89 0.28 -23.94
CA GLY A 155 -2.12 1.34 -23.27
C GLY A 155 -2.27 1.38 -21.74
N ALA A 156 -3.05 0.49 -21.15
CA ALA A 156 -3.10 0.28 -19.72
C ALA A 156 -2.20 -0.87 -19.31
N ARG A 157 -1.44 -0.71 -18.22
CA ARG A 157 -0.63 -1.76 -17.58
C ARG A 157 -0.96 -1.83 -16.10
N LEU A 158 -1.37 -3.00 -15.64
CA LEU A 158 -1.61 -3.30 -14.24
C LEU A 158 -0.56 -4.30 -13.76
N THR A 159 0.29 -3.91 -12.82
CA THR A 159 1.29 -4.77 -12.19
C THR A 159 0.79 -5.18 -10.79
N ALA A 160 0.61 -6.48 -10.55
CA ALA A 160 0.13 -6.97 -9.26
C ALA A 160 1.29 -7.22 -8.30
N LEU A 161 1.31 -6.49 -7.18
CA LEU A 161 2.23 -6.70 -6.07
C LEU A 161 1.72 -7.81 -5.15
N GLY A 162 0.42 -7.88 -4.93
CA GLY A 162 -0.23 -8.90 -4.10
C GLY A 162 -1.71 -9.01 -4.38
N GLY A 163 -2.29 -10.14 -3.98
CA GLY A 163 -3.69 -10.45 -4.15
C GLY A 163 -4.11 -10.71 -5.60
N HIS A 164 -5.41 -10.86 -5.81
CA HIS A 164 -6.03 -11.19 -7.10
C HIS A 164 -6.59 -9.95 -7.78
N TRP A 165 -6.34 -9.81 -9.08
CA TRP A 165 -6.88 -8.75 -9.93
C TRP A 165 -7.44 -9.34 -11.23
N GLN A 166 -8.64 -8.91 -11.59
CA GLN A 166 -9.34 -9.38 -12.79
C GLN A 166 -9.88 -8.19 -13.59
N THR A 167 -9.72 -8.26 -14.90
CA THR A 167 -10.31 -7.29 -15.82
C THR A 167 -11.71 -7.73 -16.25
N SER A 168 -12.52 -6.80 -16.73
CA SER A 168 -13.88 -7.10 -17.21
C SER A 168 -13.93 -8.00 -18.45
N ASN A 169 -12.83 -8.17 -19.17
CA ASN A 169 -12.72 -9.12 -20.29
C ASN A 169 -12.33 -10.56 -19.82
N GLY A 170 -12.15 -10.76 -18.52
CA GLY A 170 -11.86 -12.07 -17.91
C GLY A 170 -10.39 -12.41 -17.80
N GLU A 171 -9.45 -11.50 -18.15
CA GLU A 171 -8.04 -11.70 -17.86
C GLU A 171 -7.79 -11.48 -16.36
N ALA A 172 -6.98 -12.34 -15.75
CA ALA A 172 -6.68 -12.27 -14.33
C ALA A 172 -5.20 -12.50 -14.04
N ILE A 173 -4.72 -11.87 -12.95
CA ILE A 173 -3.37 -12.09 -12.41
C ILE A 173 -3.40 -12.15 -10.89
N ASP A 174 -2.48 -12.95 -10.34
CA ASP A 174 -2.25 -13.06 -8.90
C ASP A 174 -0.87 -12.50 -8.56
N GLY A 175 -0.82 -11.53 -7.68
CA GLY A 175 0.44 -10.96 -7.20
C GLY A 175 1.18 -11.92 -6.25
N PRO A 176 2.51 -11.84 -6.17
CA PRO A 176 3.35 -12.77 -5.39
C PRO A 176 3.18 -12.66 -3.87
N LEU A 177 2.60 -11.56 -3.37
CA LEU A 177 2.32 -11.37 -1.95
C LEU A 177 0.92 -11.89 -1.62
N GLU A 178 0.86 -13.14 -1.15
CA GLU A 178 -0.41 -13.84 -0.85
C GLU A 178 -0.94 -13.58 0.56
N ALA A 179 -0.06 -13.14 1.49
CA ALA A 179 -0.35 -13.03 2.92
C ALA A 179 -0.62 -11.60 3.39
N LEU A 180 -1.10 -10.72 2.51
CA LEU A 180 -1.48 -9.36 2.90
C LEU A 180 -2.68 -9.37 3.85
N ALA A 181 -2.58 -8.61 4.94
CA ALA A 181 -3.63 -8.53 5.96
C ALA A 181 -4.98 -8.11 5.36
N GLY A 182 -6.07 -8.66 5.89
CA GLY A 182 -7.41 -8.40 5.38
C GLY A 182 -7.63 -8.92 3.95
N GLN A 183 -6.99 -10.02 3.56
CA GLN A 183 -7.02 -10.51 2.18
C GLN A 183 -6.66 -9.39 1.19
N GLY A 184 -5.66 -8.62 1.55
CA GLY A 184 -5.24 -7.42 0.82
C GLY A 184 -4.76 -7.74 -0.59
N ALA A 185 -5.08 -6.86 -1.51
CA ALA A 185 -4.54 -6.84 -2.86
C ALA A 185 -3.98 -5.44 -3.15
N VAL A 186 -2.81 -5.39 -3.76
CA VAL A 186 -2.12 -4.15 -4.13
C VAL A 186 -1.63 -4.26 -5.55
N ALA A 187 -1.93 -3.25 -6.37
CA ALA A 187 -1.45 -3.16 -7.73
C ALA A 187 -1.01 -1.74 -8.11
N HIS A 188 -0.05 -1.66 -9.01
CA HIS A 188 0.36 -0.43 -9.67
C HIS A 188 -0.28 -0.38 -11.05
N LEU A 189 -1.12 0.62 -11.27
CA LEU A 189 -1.76 0.94 -12.55
C LEU A 189 -0.98 2.06 -13.24
N ARG A 190 -0.63 1.83 -14.49
CA ARG A 190 -0.14 2.85 -15.42
C ARG A 190 -1.10 2.93 -16.60
N LEU A 191 -1.53 4.13 -16.93
CA LEU A 191 -2.35 4.46 -18.10
C LEU A 191 -1.54 5.38 -19.01
N ASP A 192 -1.38 4.99 -20.27
CA ASP A 192 -0.88 5.88 -21.31
C ASP A 192 -1.96 6.92 -21.69
N GLU A 193 -1.61 7.91 -22.52
CA GLU A 193 -2.56 8.91 -23.00
C GLU A 193 -3.76 8.25 -23.71
N GLY A 194 -4.98 8.58 -23.28
CA GLY A 194 -6.23 8.04 -23.82
C GLY A 194 -6.56 6.61 -23.41
N ALA A 195 -5.71 5.96 -22.61
CA ALA A 195 -5.93 4.59 -22.17
C ALA A 195 -7.05 4.46 -21.15
N SER A 196 -7.67 3.28 -21.11
CA SER A 196 -8.69 2.91 -20.14
C SER A 196 -8.55 1.45 -19.71
N LEU A 197 -9.01 1.14 -18.50
CA LEU A 197 -9.08 -0.21 -17.95
C LEU A 197 -10.33 -0.35 -17.09
N THR A 198 -11.04 -1.46 -17.24
CA THR A 198 -12.13 -1.82 -16.32
C THR A 198 -11.75 -3.09 -15.56
N LEU A 199 -11.80 -3.01 -14.24
CA LEU A 199 -11.51 -4.11 -13.32
C LEU A 199 -12.80 -4.62 -12.69
N GLU A 200 -12.86 -5.91 -12.41
CA GLU A 200 -13.88 -6.53 -11.56
C GLU A 200 -13.35 -6.67 -10.14
N SER A 201 -14.15 -6.30 -9.16
CA SER A 201 -13.80 -6.47 -7.75
C SER A 201 -15.03 -6.34 -6.87
N ASP A 202 -15.25 -7.31 -6.01
CA ASP A 202 -16.26 -7.31 -4.95
C ASP A 202 -15.70 -6.95 -3.57
N ALA A 203 -14.42 -6.54 -3.52
CA ALA A 203 -13.73 -6.22 -2.28
C ALA A 203 -14.50 -5.13 -1.48
N PRO A 204 -14.73 -5.35 -0.16
CA PRO A 204 -15.46 -4.40 0.67
C PRO A 204 -14.76 -3.05 0.86
N THR A 205 -13.42 -3.04 0.83
CA THR A 205 -12.58 -1.85 0.74
C THR A 205 -11.88 -1.84 -0.60
N LEU A 206 -12.07 -0.79 -1.39
CA LEU A 206 -11.34 -0.54 -2.63
C LEU A 206 -10.95 0.93 -2.67
N LEU A 207 -9.65 1.17 -2.81
CA LEU A 207 -9.04 2.49 -2.80
C LEU A 207 -8.21 2.67 -4.07
N ALA A 208 -8.10 3.92 -4.53
CA ALA A 208 -7.15 4.31 -5.57
C ALA A 208 -6.39 5.56 -5.10
N TYR A 209 -5.08 5.49 -5.10
CA TYR A 209 -4.18 6.63 -4.86
C TYR A 209 -3.51 7.02 -6.16
N VAL A 210 -3.85 8.18 -6.69
CA VAL A 210 -3.20 8.75 -7.89
C VAL A 210 -1.94 9.48 -7.44
N PHE A 211 -0.78 9.12 -8.00
CA PHE A 211 0.49 9.75 -7.65
C PHE A 211 1.14 10.49 -8.83
N ASP A 212 0.65 10.24 -10.05
CA ASP A 212 1.10 10.93 -11.25
C ASP A 212 -0.06 11.14 -12.22
N GLY A 213 -0.18 12.33 -12.80
CA GLY A 213 -1.23 12.68 -13.74
C GLY A 213 -2.63 12.80 -13.13
N THR A 214 -3.63 12.40 -13.90
CA THR A 214 -5.05 12.41 -13.49
C THR A 214 -5.76 11.19 -14.04
N VAL A 215 -6.45 10.46 -13.14
CA VAL A 215 -7.29 9.31 -13.48
C VAL A 215 -8.76 9.72 -13.37
N ALA A 216 -9.55 9.45 -14.40
CA ALA A 216 -11.01 9.49 -14.30
C ALA A 216 -11.49 8.13 -13.75
N ILE A 217 -12.18 8.15 -12.62
CA ILE A 217 -12.78 7.00 -11.96
C ILE A 217 -14.30 7.14 -12.10
N SER A 218 -14.93 6.25 -12.87
CA SER A 218 -16.37 6.32 -13.16
C SER A 218 -16.83 7.72 -13.63
N GLY A 219 -15.97 8.40 -14.41
CA GLY A 219 -16.21 9.73 -14.95
C GLY A 219 -15.82 10.90 -14.05
N GLU A 220 -15.41 10.67 -12.82
CA GLU A 220 -14.92 11.71 -11.90
C GLU A 220 -13.39 11.77 -11.89
N SER A 221 -12.82 12.98 -12.06
CA SER A 221 -11.36 13.18 -12.07
C SER A 221 -10.76 13.07 -10.66
N VAL A 222 -9.65 12.36 -10.55
CA VAL A 222 -8.80 12.23 -9.35
C VAL A 222 -7.37 12.59 -9.76
N SER A 223 -6.78 13.57 -9.10
CA SER A 223 -5.46 14.11 -9.44
C SER A 223 -4.36 13.52 -8.56
N ALA A 224 -3.12 13.69 -9.00
CA ALA A 224 -1.95 13.29 -8.22
C ALA A 224 -1.97 13.88 -6.79
N GLY A 225 -1.69 13.04 -5.79
CA GLY A 225 -1.76 13.36 -4.37
C GLY A 225 -3.14 13.12 -3.73
N GLU A 226 -4.12 12.59 -4.49
CA GLU A 226 -5.42 12.23 -3.95
C GLU A 226 -5.60 10.71 -3.83
N LEU A 227 -6.13 10.27 -2.68
CA LEU A 227 -6.65 8.94 -2.46
C LEU A 227 -8.17 8.99 -2.43
N VAL A 228 -8.82 8.09 -3.15
CA VAL A 228 -10.27 7.92 -3.12
C VAL A 228 -10.63 6.55 -2.55
N ARG A 229 -11.66 6.54 -1.71
CA ARG A 229 -12.37 5.33 -1.34
C ARG A 229 -13.60 5.18 -2.24
N LEU A 230 -13.80 3.96 -2.73
CA LEU A 230 -14.86 3.65 -3.67
C LEU A 230 -16.04 2.98 -2.97
N SER A 231 -17.23 3.19 -3.51
CA SER A 231 -18.47 2.55 -3.07
C SER A 231 -18.42 1.03 -3.26
N LYS A 232 -19.37 0.34 -2.70
CA LYS A 232 -19.65 -1.04 -3.12
C LYS A 232 -20.06 -1.05 -4.60
N GLY A 233 -19.73 -2.11 -5.27
CA GLY A 233 -19.97 -2.34 -6.69
C GLY A 233 -19.19 -3.55 -7.15
N ASP A 234 -19.36 -3.92 -8.40
CA ASP A 234 -18.75 -5.11 -8.99
C ASP A 234 -17.65 -4.74 -10.01
N SER A 235 -17.67 -3.50 -10.51
CA SER A 235 -16.73 -3.02 -11.52
C SER A 235 -16.14 -1.67 -11.16
N LEU A 236 -14.94 -1.41 -11.67
CA LEU A 236 -14.20 -0.16 -11.53
C LEU A 236 -13.67 0.29 -12.89
N SER A 237 -14.24 1.36 -13.42
CA SER A 237 -13.82 1.96 -14.69
C SER A 237 -12.79 3.07 -14.44
N LEU A 238 -11.63 2.93 -15.07
CA LEU A 238 -10.47 3.81 -14.93
C LEU A 238 -10.04 4.30 -16.31
N SER A 239 -9.75 5.58 -16.46
CA SER A 239 -9.19 6.12 -17.71
C SER A 239 -8.32 7.35 -17.45
N SER A 240 -7.44 7.68 -18.38
CA SER A 240 -6.67 8.91 -18.32
C SER A 240 -6.55 9.57 -19.69
N PRO A 241 -6.91 10.85 -19.84
CA PRO A 241 -6.77 11.56 -21.12
C PRO A 241 -5.31 11.90 -21.47
N ASN A 242 -4.43 12.05 -20.47
CA ASN A 242 -3.06 12.54 -20.67
C ASN A 242 -1.98 11.60 -20.10
N GLY A 243 -2.37 10.38 -19.71
CA GLY A 243 -1.51 9.46 -18.98
C GLY A 243 -1.56 9.70 -17.46
N ALA A 244 -1.44 8.63 -16.69
CA ALA A 244 -1.46 8.67 -15.22
C ALA A 244 -0.89 7.41 -14.60
N GLN A 245 -0.56 7.51 -13.31
CA GLN A 245 -0.17 6.36 -12.50
C GLN A 245 -0.90 6.38 -11.16
N ALA A 246 -1.32 5.20 -10.70
CA ALA A 246 -2.04 5.04 -9.43
C ALA A 246 -1.67 3.72 -8.74
N LEU A 247 -1.76 3.71 -7.41
CA LEU A 247 -1.85 2.48 -6.62
C LEU A 247 -3.31 2.12 -6.40
N LEU A 248 -3.66 0.88 -6.66
CA LEU A 248 -4.97 0.30 -6.36
C LEU A 248 -4.82 -0.62 -5.15
N LEU A 249 -5.69 -0.45 -4.16
CA LEU A 249 -5.66 -1.18 -2.90
C LEU A 249 -7.04 -1.78 -2.64
N ALA A 250 -7.11 -3.11 -2.53
CA ALA A 250 -8.35 -3.81 -2.23
C ALA A 250 -8.18 -4.67 -0.98
N GLY A 251 -9.27 -4.87 -0.22
CA GLY A 251 -9.18 -5.70 0.97
C GLY A 251 -10.50 -5.88 1.71
N THR A 252 -10.47 -6.76 2.70
CA THR A 252 -11.57 -7.02 3.62
C THR A 252 -11.25 -6.38 4.98
N PRO A 253 -12.07 -5.44 5.46
CA PRO A 253 -11.85 -4.78 6.74
C PRO A 253 -11.95 -5.79 7.91
N HIS A 254 -11.05 -5.67 8.88
CA HIS A 254 -11.09 -6.48 10.11
C HIS A 254 -12.25 -6.08 11.02
N ARG A 255 -12.66 -4.81 10.97
CA ARG A 255 -13.71 -4.22 11.82
C ARG A 255 -13.42 -4.38 13.32
N GLU A 256 -12.16 -4.36 13.66
CA GLU A 256 -11.67 -4.42 15.04
C GLU A 256 -11.30 -3.02 15.52
N PRO A 257 -11.31 -2.76 16.83
CA PRO A 257 -10.81 -1.50 17.39
C PRO A 257 -9.36 -1.26 16.97
N ILE A 258 -9.01 0.00 16.68
CA ILE A 258 -7.65 0.42 16.36
C ILE A 258 -7.18 1.37 17.43
N ALA A 259 -6.15 0.97 18.17
CA ALA A 259 -5.41 1.81 19.09
C ALA A 259 -4.02 2.06 18.50
N HIS A 260 -3.64 3.32 18.34
CA HIS A 260 -2.42 3.71 17.64
C HIS A 260 -1.60 4.71 18.47
N TYR A 261 -0.29 4.44 18.56
CA TYR A 261 0.68 5.40 19.10
C TYR A 261 2.05 5.19 18.43
N GLY A 262 2.52 6.19 17.70
CA GLY A 262 3.78 6.10 16.94
C GLY A 262 3.82 4.86 16.03
N PRO A 263 4.85 3.99 16.14
CA PRO A 263 5.00 2.83 15.27
C PRO A 263 4.22 1.58 15.71
N PHE A 264 3.35 1.72 16.73
CA PHE A 264 2.57 0.60 17.29
C PHE A 264 1.08 0.75 16.98
N VAL A 265 0.48 -0.32 16.48
CA VAL A 265 -0.96 -0.39 16.21
C VAL A 265 -1.53 -1.66 16.84
N MET A 266 -2.32 -1.49 17.88
CA MET A 266 -2.93 -2.56 18.64
C MET A 266 -4.46 -2.43 18.64
N ASN A 267 -5.16 -3.22 19.45
CA ASN A 267 -6.62 -3.15 19.55
C ASN A 267 -7.10 -2.42 20.82
N SER A 268 -6.20 -2.15 21.76
CA SER A 268 -6.54 -1.43 23.02
C SER A 268 -5.37 -0.58 23.49
N GLU A 269 -5.70 0.42 24.31
CA GLU A 269 -4.71 1.25 25.00
C GLU A 269 -3.79 0.41 25.91
N ALA A 270 -4.34 -0.61 26.57
CA ALA A 270 -3.54 -1.49 27.44
C ALA A 270 -2.44 -2.24 26.65
N GLU A 271 -2.77 -2.70 25.45
CA GLU A 271 -1.80 -3.37 24.56
C GLU A 271 -0.76 -2.38 24.02
N LEU A 272 -1.14 -1.13 23.72
CA LEU A 272 -0.18 -0.08 23.36
C LEU A 272 0.80 0.20 24.48
N GLN A 273 0.31 0.34 25.71
CA GLN A 273 1.17 0.55 26.88
C GLN A 273 2.09 -0.64 27.11
N GLN A 274 1.64 -1.86 26.80
CA GLN A 274 2.52 -3.04 26.86
C GLN A 274 3.60 -2.97 25.78
N ALA A 275 3.25 -2.62 24.53
CA ALA A 275 4.23 -2.47 23.45
C ALA A 275 5.32 -1.43 23.78
N LEU A 276 4.93 -0.30 24.36
CA LEU A 276 5.86 0.73 24.79
C LEU A 276 6.79 0.25 25.93
N ARG A 277 6.27 -0.53 26.90
CA ARG A 277 7.10 -1.14 27.95
C ARG A 277 8.08 -2.13 27.35
N ASP A 278 7.60 -3.05 26.50
CA ASP A 278 8.42 -4.06 25.86
C ASP A 278 9.56 -3.44 25.05
N TYR A 279 9.28 -2.35 24.34
CA TYR A 279 10.31 -1.64 23.56
C TYR A 279 11.35 -0.98 24.48
N ARG A 280 10.90 -0.27 25.50
CA ARG A 280 11.78 0.39 26.49
C ARG A 280 12.66 -0.61 27.22
N ASP A 281 12.11 -1.76 27.57
CA ASP A 281 12.77 -2.81 28.37
C ASP A 281 13.59 -3.79 27.49
N GLY A 282 13.62 -3.56 26.14
CA GLY A 282 14.39 -4.38 25.19
C GLY A 282 13.81 -5.78 24.93
N THR A 283 12.52 -5.97 25.21
CA THR A 283 11.82 -7.26 25.06
C THR A 283 10.78 -7.29 23.93
N LEU A 284 10.74 -6.24 23.10
CA LEU A 284 9.75 -6.11 22.01
C LEU A 284 9.82 -7.28 21.02
N THR A 285 11.02 -7.74 20.73
CA THR A 285 11.31 -8.74 19.69
C THR A 285 11.58 -10.13 20.27
N GLY A 286 11.52 -10.28 21.59
CA GLY A 286 11.84 -11.52 22.32
C GLY A 286 10.66 -12.49 22.47
#